data_97660b6a4266d990f98d22fc33d8c6e3
#
_entry.id   97660b6a4266d990f98d22fc33d8c6e3
#
_cell.length_a   1.000
_cell.length_b   1.000
_cell.length_c   1.000
_cell.angle_alpha   90.00
_cell.angle_beta   90.00
_cell.angle_gamma   90.00
#
_symmetry.space_group_name_H-M   'P 1'
#
loop_
_entity.id
_entity.type
_entity.pdbx_description
1 polymer ?
#
loop_
_entity_poly.entity_id
_entity_poly.type
_entity_poly.pdbx_seq_one_letter_code
_entity_poly.pdbx_strand_id
1 'polypeptide(L)'
;MSEGWILVTTPELTMLAATLVLAFVHIFLPAAGRTLANGIEWNAGPRDTTPKEPGPITRRLERAQANLWETLPLFIGAVLTAHVAGEDGLLTFWGTQAYFWARLIYIPIYAFGIPMVRSLVWLVSVAGLVAIFAALFT
;
A
#
# COMPACT_ATOMS: atom_id res chain seq x y z
N MET A 1 22.29 -9.19 -28.06
CA MET A 1 21.84 -7.78 -28.08
C MET A 1 20.62 -7.56 -27.21
N SER A 2 19.60 -8.36 -27.42
CA SER A 2 18.39 -8.31 -26.60
C SER A 2 18.60 -8.75 -25.15
N GLU A 3 19.60 -9.56 -24.89
CA GLU A 3 19.83 -10.15 -23.58
C GLU A 3 20.19 -9.13 -22.50
N GLY A 4 20.86 -8.04 -22.88
CA GLY A 4 21.20 -6.98 -21.93
C GLY A 4 20.01 -6.14 -21.47
N TRP A 5 18.84 -6.34 -22.11
CA TRP A 5 17.64 -5.60 -21.79
C TRP A 5 16.65 -6.41 -20.98
N ILE A 6 16.97 -7.67 -20.69
CA ILE A 6 16.15 -8.48 -19.81
C ILE A 6 16.41 -8.01 -18.38
N LEU A 7 15.49 -7.18 -17.89
CA LEU A 7 15.52 -6.78 -16.49
C LEU A 7 15.22 -8.01 -15.64
N VAL A 8 16.25 -8.51 -14.99
CA VAL A 8 16.06 -9.59 -14.01
C VAL A 8 15.40 -8.96 -12.80
N THR A 9 14.09 -9.04 -12.75
CA THR A 9 13.31 -8.54 -11.64
C THR A 9 13.29 -9.59 -10.54
N THR A 10 13.75 -9.24 -9.35
CA THR A 10 13.62 -10.13 -8.19
C THR A 10 12.19 -10.17 -7.72
N PRO A 11 11.76 -11.25 -7.01
CA PRO A 11 10.43 -11.27 -6.41
C PRO A 11 10.17 -10.08 -5.49
N GLU A 12 11.17 -9.62 -4.76
CA GLU A 12 11.07 -8.47 -3.87
C GLU A 12 10.76 -7.18 -4.63
N LEU A 13 11.45 -6.94 -5.74
CA LEU A 13 11.18 -5.77 -6.59
C LEU A 13 9.81 -5.86 -7.25
N THR A 14 9.38 -7.07 -7.63
CA THR A 14 8.05 -7.29 -8.17
C THR A 14 6.98 -6.92 -7.15
N MET A 15 7.17 -7.33 -5.89
CA MET A 15 6.24 -6.98 -4.82
C MET A 15 6.28 -5.48 -4.51
N LEU A 16 7.43 -4.85 -4.60
CA LEU A 16 7.52 -3.40 -4.47
C LEU A 16 6.73 -2.71 -5.57
N ALA A 17 6.92 -3.12 -6.82
CA ALA A 17 6.17 -2.55 -7.94
C ALA A 17 4.67 -2.75 -7.77
N ALA A 18 4.24 -3.95 -7.37
CA ALA A 18 2.83 -4.23 -7.10
C ALA A 18 2.28 -3.35 -5.98
N THR A 19 3.08 -3.11 -4.94
CA THR A 19 2.70 -2.23 -3.83
C THR A 19 2.56 -0.78 -4.29
N LEU A 20 3.42 -0.32 -5.19
CA LEU A 20 3.30 1.02 -5.75
C LEU A 20 2.01 1.18 -6.57
N VAL A 21 1.64 0.14 -7.35
CA VAL A 21 0.36 0.13 -8.06
C VAL A 21 -0.79 0.16 -7.06
N LEU A 22 -0.70 -0.61 -5.99
CA LEU A 22 -1.71 -0.62 -4.93
C LEU A 22 -1.86 0.77 -4.30
N ALA A 23 -0.74 1.44 -4.01
CA ALA A 23 -0.75 2.79 -3.46
C ALA A 23 -1.41 3.78 -4.43
N PHE A 24 -1.17 3.62 -5.71
CA PHE A 24 -1.80 4.42 -6.75
C PHE A 24 -3.31 4.22 -6.77
N VAL A 25 -3.77 2.97 -6.67
CA VAL A 25 -5.20 2.64 -6.60
C VAL A 25 -5.84 3.27 -5.35
N HIS A 26 -5.14 3.27 -4.22
CA HIS A 26 -5.62 3.89 -2.98
C HIS A 26 -5.99 5.37 -3.15
N ILE A 27 -5.34 6.09 -4.04
CA ILE A 27 -5.63 7.50 -4.31
C ILE A 27 -7.05 7.66 -4.86
N PHE A 28 -7.46 6.74 -5.74
CA PHE A 28 -8.73 6.85 -6.45
C PHE A 28 -9.93 6.30 -5.66
N LEU A 29 -9.71 5.41 -4.71
CA LEU A 29 -10.82 4.80 -3.97
C LEU A 29 -11.59 5.84 -3.13
N PRO A 30 -10.96 6.58 -2.22
CA PRO A 30 -11.69 7.62 -1.49
C PRO A 30 -12.08 8.79 -2.39
N ALA A 31 -11.29 9.11 -3.42
CA ALA A 31 -11.62 10.15 -4.38
C ALA A 31 -12.92 9.84 -5.12
N ALA A 32 -13.11 8.59 -5.53
CA ALA A 32 -14.36 8.14 -6.15
C ALA A 32 -15.54 8.28 -5.19
N GLY A 33 -15.37 7.93 -3.93
CA GLY A 33 -16.41 8.09 -2.92
C GLY A 33 -16.81 9.55 -2.70
N ARG A 34 -15.83 10.44 -2.66
CA ARG A 34 -16.10 11.88 -2.54
C ARG A 34 -16.79 12.44 -3.78
N THR A 35 -16.39 11.99 -4.96
CA THR A 35 -17.01 12.40 -6.22
C THR A 35 -18.46 11.94 -6.27
N LEU A 36 -18.75 10.71 -5.82
CA LEU A 36 -20.13 10.22 -5.74
C LEU A 36 -20.99 11.04 -4.76
N ALA A 37 -20.40 11.47 -3.65
CA ALA A 37 -21.11 12.26 -2.65
C ALA A 37 -21.38 13.70 -3.09
N ASN A 38 -20.42 14.34 -3.74
CA ASN A 38 -20.45 15.76 -4.04
C ASN A 38 -20.80 16.08 -5.50
N GLY A 39 -20.64 15.11 -6.41
CA GLY A 39 -20.83 15.29 -7.84
C GLY A 39 -19.55 15.72 -8.56
N ILE A 40 -19.51 15.43 -9.85
CA ILE A 40 -18.37 15.71 -10.71
C ILE A 40 -18.16 17.23 -10.84
N GLU A 41 -19.24 18.00 -10.95
CA GLU A 41 -19.16 19.45 -11.12
C GLU A 41 -18.48 20.11 -9.91
N TRP A 42 -18.85 19.70 -8.71
CA TRP A 42 -18.22 20.22 -7.50
C TRP A 42 -16.75 19.84 -7.46
N ASN A 43 -16.44 18.57 -7.77
CA ASN A 43 -15.08 18.05 -7.72
C ASN A 43 -14.15 18.73 -8.73
N ALA A 44 -14.64 19.01 -9.93
CA ALA A 44 -13.89 19.66 -11.00
C ALA A 44 -13.86 21.18 -10.85
N GLY A 45 -14.77 21.75 -10.06
CA GLY A 45 -14.88 23.19 -9.87
C GLY A 45 -13.94 23.74 -8.81
N PRO A 46 -14.16 25.01 -8.40
CA PRO A 46 -13.30 25.67 -7.42
C PRO A 46 -13.49 25.17 -5.99
N ARG A 47 -14.50 24.37 -5.72
CA ARG A 47 -14.80 23.77 -4.40
C ARG A 47 -15.01 24.80 -3.30
N ASP A 48 -15.62 25.94 -3.66
CA ASP A 48 -15.85 27.05 -2.72
C ASP A 48 -16.96 26.77 -1.71
N THR A 49 -17.86 25.81 -2.02
CA THR A 49 -18.92 25.42 -1.11
C THR A 49 -18.44 24.27 -0.23
N THR A 50 -19.05 24.16 0.96
CA THR A 50 -18.74 23.08 1.89
C THR A 50 -19.07 21.72 1.25
N PRO A 51 -18.11 20.78 1.20
CA PRO A 51 -18.39 19.46 0.66
C PRO A 51 -19.35 18.69 1.57
N LYS A 52 -20.13 17.80 0.97
CA LYS A 52 -20.95 16.87 1.73
C LYS A 52 -20.07 15.90 2.49
N GLU A 53 -20.51 15.50 3.69
CA GLU A 53 -19.85 14.49 4.46
C GLU A 53 -19.81 13.17 3.68
N PRO A 54 -18.64 12.57 3.50
CA PRO A 54 -18.57 11.27 2.84
C PRO A 54 -19.18 10.20 3.71
N GLY A 55 -19.66 9.12 3.09
CA GLY A 55 -20.19 7.98 3.80
C GLY A 55 -19.10 7.24 4.62
N PRO A 56 -19.50 6.30 5.48
CA PRO A 56 -18.56 5.60 6.33
C PRO A 56 -17.51 4.80 5.56
N ILE A 57 -17.86 4.21 4.42
CA ILE A 57 -16.92 3.45 3.59
C ILE A 57 -15.83 4.37 3.05
N THR A 58 -16.20 5.54 2.53
CA THR A 58 -15.23 6.51 2.01
C THR A 58 -14.27 6.96 3.10
N ARG A 59 -14.78 7.28 4.30
CA ARG A 59 -13.94 7.69 5.43
C ARG A 59 -12.99 6.58 5.87
N ARG A 60 -13.45 5.33 5.83
CA ARG A 60 -12.59 4.18 6.14
C ARG A 60 -11.51 4.00 5.08
N LEU A 61 -11.83 4.17 3.81
CA LEU A 61 -10.85 4.12 2.73
C LEU A 61 -9.80 5.21 2.86
N GLU A 62 -10.19 6.40 3.29
CA GLU A 62 -9.24 7.49 3.56
C GLU A 62 -8.29 7.13 4.69
N ARG A 63 -8.80 6.54 5.77
CA ARG A 63 -7.94 6.09 6.88
C ARG A 63 -7.04 4.94 6.46
N ALA A 64 -7.53 4.03 5.63
CA ALA A 64 -6.72 2.93 5.10
C ALA A 64 -5.57 3.46 4.25
N GLN A 65 -5.84 4.46 3.41
CA GLN A 65 -4.81 5.14 2.62
C GLN A 65 -3.78 5.82 3.52
N ALA A 66 -4.23 6.60 4.51
CA ALA A 66 -3.32 7.27 5.44
C ALA A 66 -2.45 6.26 6.19
N ASN A 67 -3.03 5.15 6.59
CA ASN A 67 -2.29 4.08 7.27
C ASN A 67 -1.23 3.44 6.36
N LEU A 68 -1.56 3.21 5.09
CA LEU A 68 -0.57 2.71 4.14
C LEU A 68 0.60 3.70 4.00
N TRP A 69 0.31 5.00 3.86
CA TRP A 69 1.34 6.01 3.67
C TRP A 69 2.28 6.13 4.86
N GLU A 70 1.87 5.74 6.07
CA GLU A 70 2.75 5.76 7.24
C GLU A 70 3.92 4.79 7.10
N THR A 71 3.71 3.63 6.49
CA THR A 71 4.74 2.59 6.36
C THR A 71 5.31 2.48 4.95
N LEU A 72 4.64 3.02 3.95
CA LEU A 72 5.04 2.87 2.55
C LEU A 72 6.46 3.38 2.27
N PRO A 73 6.88 4.57 2.74
CA PRO A 73 8.26 5.02 2.52
C PRO A 73 9.27 4.07 3.15
N LEU A 74 8.96 3.51 4.31
CA LEU A 74 9.84 2.54 4.98
C LEU A 74 9.94 1.26 4.18
N PHE A 75 8.83 0.78 3.64
CA PHE A 75 8.82 -0.41 2.79
C PHE A 75 9.64 -0.19 1.51
N ILE A 76 9.42 0.92 0.83
CA ILE A 76 10.17 1.29 -0.37
C ILE A 76 11.66 1.33 -0.06
N GLY A 77 12.03 2.06 0.98
CA GLY A 77 13.44 2.22 1.36
C GLY A 77 14.08 0.90 1.76
N ALA A 78 13.36 0.08 2.54
CA ALA A 78 13.89 -1.21 3.00
C ALA A 78 14.13 -2.17 1.83
N VAL A 79 13.17 -2.28 0.90
CA VAL A 79 13.30 -3.17 -0.25
C VAL A 79 14.44 -2.71 -1.16
N LEU A 80 14.53 -1.42 -1.45
CA LEU A 80 15.60 -0.89 -2.29
C LEU A 80 16.97 -1.04 -1.62
N THR A 81 17.05 -0.80 -0.32
CA THR A 81 18.30 -0.98 0.43
C THR A 81 18.75 -2.43 0.38
N ALA A 82 17.85 -3.38 0.60
CA ALA A 82 18.16 -4.80 0.52
C ALA A 82 18.64 -5.18 -0.88
N HIS A 83 17.97 -4.67 -1.91
CA HIS A 83 18.35 -4.95 -3.28
C HIS A 83 19.75 -4.43 -3.61
N VAL A 84 20.05 -3.19 -3.23
CA VAL A 84 21.37 -2.57 -3.47
C VAL A 84 22.44 -3.30 -2.68
N ALA A 85 22.14 -3.76 -1.46
CA ALA A 85 23.08 -4.49 -0.62
C ALA A 85 23.25 -5.95 -1.05
N GLY A 86 22.47 -6.45 -2.00
CA GLY A 86 22.53 -7.84 -2.42
C GLY A 86 21.93 -8.81 -1.41
N GLU A 87 21.05 -8.33 -0.53
CA GLU A 87 20.42 -9.14 0.50
C GLU A 87 19.12 -9.76 -0.03
N ASP A 88 19.25 -10.87 -0.74
CA ASP A 88 18.13 -11.66 -1.25
C ASP A 88 18.05 -12.97 -0.48
N GLY A 89 16.91 -13.24 0.15
CA GLY A 89 16.74 -14.47 0.90
C GLY A 89 15.30 -14.68 1.36
N LEU A 90 15.13 -15.61 2.29
CA LEU A 90 13.79 -15.95 2.79
C LEU A 90 13.13 -14.76 3.51
N LEU A 91 13.92 -13.99 4.28
CA LEU A 91 13.36 -12.84 5.01
C LEU A 91 12.85 -11.76 4.06
N THR A 92 13.61 -11.42 3.02
CA THR A 92 13.18 -10.41 2.06
C THR A 92 12.03 -10.92 1.19
N PHE A 93 12.08 -12.18 0.78
CA PHE A 93 11.01 -12.78 -0.01
C PHE A 93 9.68 -12.77 0.76
N TRP A 94 9.66 -13.39 1.95
CA TRP A 94 8.42 -13.50 2.72
C TRP A 94 7.99 -12.17 3.32
N GLY A 95 8.95 -11.30 3.65
CA GLY A 95 8.64 -9.97 4.14
C GLY A 95 7.90 -9.12 3.12
N THR A 96 8.35 -9.12 1.88
CA THR A 96 7.69 -8.38 0.81
C THR A 96 6.33 -8.98 0.44
N GLN A 97 6.23 -10.33 0.42
CA GLN A 97 4.96 -11.01 0.19
C GLN A 97 3.94 -10.67 1.29
N ALA A 98 4.37 -10.78 2.55
CA ALA A 98 3.49 -10.49 3.69
C ALA A 98 2.99 -9.05 3.66
N TYR A 99 3.88 -8.10 3.40
CA TYR A 99 3.49 -6.68 3.34
C TYR A 99 2.46 -6.44 2.24
N PHE A 100 2.75 -6.85 1.01
CA PHE A 100 1.87 -6.56 -0.11
C PHE A 100 0.49 -7.22 0.06
N TRP A 101 0.46 -8.53 0.32
CA TRP A 101 -0.81 -9.26 0.40
C TRP A 101 -1.65 -8.79 1.58
N ALA A 102 -1.02 -8.51 2.71
CA ALA A 102 -1.73 -7.97 3.86
C ALA A 102 -2.33 -6.59 3.54
N ARG A 103 -1.59 -5.71 2.87
CA ARG A 103 -2.10 -4.38 2.52
C ARG A 103 -3.18 -4.43 1.46
N LEU A 104 -3.13 -5.39 0.56
CA LEU A 104 -4.20 -5.60 -0.42
C LEU A 104 -5.50 -6.05 0.27
N ILE A 105 -5.40 -7.04 1.15
CA ILE A 105 -6.55 -7.56 1.91
C ILE A 105 -7.08 -6.51 2.90
N TYR A 106 -6.22 -5.66 3.40
CA TYR A 106 -6.57 -4.60 4.35
C TYR A 106 -7.66 -3.66 3.80
N ILE A 107 -7.67 -3.42 2.49
CA ILE A 107 -8.63 -2.52 1.86
C ILE A 107 -10.08 -2.95 2.12
N PRO A 108 -10.52 -4.15 1.69
CA PRO A 108 -11.91 -4.55 1.92
C PRO A 108 -12.21 -4.76 3.40
N ILE A 109 -11.28 -5.27 4.19
CA ILE A 109 -11.49 -5.49 5.61
C ILE A 109 -11.73 -4.16 6.32
N TYR A 110 -10.93 -3.14 6.02
CA TYR A 110 -11.10 -1.82 6.62
C TYR A 110 -12.38 -1.15 6.11
N ALA A 111 -12.66 -1.23 4.81
CA ALA A 111 -13.84 -0.62 4.21
C ALA A 111 -15.14 -1.15 4.82
N PHE A 112 -15.21 -2.45 5.11
CA PHE A 112 -16.37 -3.07 5.73
C PHE A 112 -16.37 -3.00 7.25
N GLY A 113 -15.32 -2.42 7.86
CA GLY A 113 -15.30 -2.11 9.27
C GLY A 113 -15.15 -3.32 10.18
N ILE A 114 -14.39 -4.32 9.80
CA ILE A 114 -14.12 -5.52 10.60
C ILE A 114 -12.94 -5.24 11.53
N PRO A 115 -13.15 -4.96 12.86
CA PRO A 115 -12.10 -4.35 13.66
C PRO A 115 -10.96 -5.28 14.06
N MET A 116 -11.25 -6.50 14.51
CA MET A 116 -10.20 -7.41 14.98
C MET A 116 -9.35 -7.95 13.85
N VAL A 117 -9.98 -8.37 12.76
CA VAL A 117 -9.29 -8.90 11.58
C VAL A 117 -8.43 -7.81 10.95
N ARG A 118 -8.92 -6.58 10.93
CA ARG A 118 -8.16 -5.43 10.45
C ARG A 118 -6.82 -5.28 11.19
N SER A 119 -6.86 -5.33 12.52
CA SER A 119 -5.64 -5.20 13.33
C SER A 119 -4.66 -6.34 13.10
N LEU A 120 -5.17 -7.58 12.97
CA LEU A 120 -4.34 -8.74 12.68
C LEU A 120 -3.65 -8.63 11.32
N VAL A 121 -4.39 -8.21 10.30
CA VAL A 121 -3.84 -8.03 8.96
C VAL A 121 -2.79 -6.92 8.95
N TRP A 122 -3.03 -5.83 9.69
CA TRP A 122 -2.05 -4.77 9.84
C TRP A 122 -0.77 -5.28 10.49
N LEU A 123 -0.89 -6.09 11.54
CA LEU A 123 0.28 -6.69 12.21
C LEU A 123 1.07 -7.58 11.24
N VAL A 124 0.40 -8.32 10.37
CA VAL A 124 1.09 -9.14 9.35
C VAL A 124 1.92 -8.24 8.42
N SER A 125 1.38 -7.11 8.00
CA SER A 125 2.12 -6.17 7.15
C SER A 125 3.36 -5.60 7.86
N VAL A 126 3.21 -5.24 9.13
CA VAL A 126 4.32 -4.73 9.96
C VAL A 126 5.37 -5.83 10.19
N ALA A 127 4.94 -7.05 10.45
CA ALA A 127 5.85 -8.19 10.60
C ALA A 127 6.66 -8.42 9.31
N GLY A 128 6.02 -8.27 8.15
CA GLY A 128 6.71 -8.34 6.86
C GLY A 128 7.79 -7.28 6.74
N LEU A 129 7.47 -6.05 7.13
CA LEU A 129 8.43 -4.95 7.10
C LEU A 129 9.61 -5.21 8.07
N VAL A 130 9.32 -5.69 9.27
CA VAL A 130 10.35 -6.06 10.26
C VAL A 130 11.26 -7.16 9.72
N ALA A 131 10.69 -8.14 9.00
CA ALA A 131 11.49 -9.21 8.38
C ALA A 131 12.50 -8.64 7.38
N ILE A 132 12.10 -7.65 6.59
CA ILE A 132 13.02 -6.99 5.64
C ILE A 132 14.12 -6.25 6.41
N PHE A 133 13.76 -5.51 7.46
CA PHE A 133 14.74 -4.83 8.30
C PHE A 133 15.72 -5.82 8.92
N ALA A 134 15.24 -6.98 9.41
CA ALA A 134 16.09 -8.01 9.95
C ALA A 134 17.12 -8.49 8.93
N ALA A 135 16.73 -8.64 7.68
CA ALA A 135 17.64 -9.04 6.60
C ALA A 135 18.76 -8.02 6.38
N LEU A 136 18.50 -6.73 6.64
CA LEU A 136 19.50 -5.68 6.44
C LEU A 136 20.62 -5.73 7.49
N PHE A 137 20.37 -6.33 8.64
CA PHE A 137 21.31 -6.36 9.77
C PHE A 137 21.81 -7.76 10.10
N THR A 138 21.47 -8.74 9.32
CA THR A 138 21.97 -10.12 9.48
C THR A 138 22.70 -10.59 8.25
#